data_80286a54ac3a9a4ec0740db65f823c27
#
_entry.id   80286a54ac3a9a4ec0740db65f823c27
#
_cell.length_a   1.000
_cell.length_b   1.000
_cell.length_c   1.000
_cell.angle_alpha   90.00
_cell.angle_beta   90.00
_cell.angle_gamma   90.00
#
_symmetry.space_group_name_H-M   'P 1'
#
loop_
_entity.id
_entity.type
_entity.pdbx_description
1 polymer ?
#
loop_
_entity_poly.entity_id
_entity_poly.type
_entity_poly.pdbx_seq_one_letter_code
_entity_poly.pdbx_strand_id
1 'polypeptide(L)'
;VYDPTGAVITNASVVVKNQRTGAIWNFNTSGEGLFVAPVLPVGTYSVTASTNGFKSRTVENYTLRVSDRLRVEMTLEPGAITERVTVTGETPLVETASTTLGGLVGTQQLNELPLNGRNLTQLLAVIPGAMLLGGSTQQSVNGASTFRSDGGVRFLLDGADASRVDFDILDNTYGSSKGRITRASVDSIQEFRVYASSFSAEFGQGLGGVVNLITKSGSNSLHGSVFEYFRNEKMDTRNYFNTGLKPQFRLNQFGGSAGGPIIKDRLFFFANYEGVRQRMGVTQNT
;
A
#
# COMPACT_ATOMS: atom_id res chain seq x y z
N VAL A 1 -17.97 20.41 -10.28
CA VAL A 1 -19.17 19.92 -11.00
C VAL A 1 -19.64 21.04 -11.91
N TYR A 2 -19.92 20.72 -13.17
CA TYR A 2 -20.22 21.67 -14.22
C TYR A 2 -21.51 21.26 -14.96
N ASP A 3 -22.12 22.22 -15.65
CA ASP A 3 -23.13 21.95 -16.66
C ASP A 3 -22.46 21.77 -18.06
N PRO A 4 -23.20 21.41 -19.13
CA PRO A 4 -22.63 21.23 -20.46
C PRO A 4 -22.07 22.52 -21.08
N THR A 5 -22.39 23.70 -20.56
CA THR A 5 -21.88 25.00 -21.02
C THR A 5 -20.57 25.38 -20.31
N GLY A 6 -20.14 24.59 -19.31
CA GLY A 6 -18.99 24.85 -18.46
C GLY A 6 -19.28 25.74 -17.24
N ALA A 7 -20.55 26.10 -16.99
CA ALA A 7 -20.90 26.83 -15.81
C ALA A 7 -20.88 25.92 -14.57
N VAL A 8 -20.48 26.46 -13.42
CA VAL A 8 -20.37 25.70 -12.17
C VAL A 8 -21.75 25.43 -11.56
N ILE A 9 -21.95 24.22 -11.05
CA ILE A 9 -23.17 23.84 -10.35
C ILE A 9 -22.91 23.91 -8.86
N THR A 10 -23.60 24.80 -8.17
CA THR A 10 -23.51 25.03 -6.74
C THR A 10 -24.52 24.17 -5.99
N ASN A 11 -24.20 23.80 -4.75
CA ASN A 11 -25.08 23.04 -3.85
C ASN A 11 -25.59 21.71 -4.46
N ALA A 12 -24.86 21.12 -5.41
CA ALA A 12 -25.14 19.79 -5.89
C ALA A 12 -24.77 18.75 -4.82
N SER A 13 -25.61 17.73 -4.64
CA SER A 13 -25.33 16.62 -3.74
C SER A 13 -24.33 15.69 -4.40
N VAL A 14 -23.24 15.40 -3.69
CA VAL A 14 -22.18 14.47 -4.14
C VAL A 14 -22.08 13.32 -3.15
N VAL A 15 -22.35 12.11 -3.63
CA VAL A 15 -22.28 10.87 -2.85
C VAL A 15 -21.04 10.09 -3.27
N VAL A 16 -20.12 9.87 -2.34
CA VAL A 16 -18.93 9.05 -2.53
C VAL A 16 -19.16 7.71 -1.82
N LYS A 17 -19.12 6.61 -2.54
CA LYS A 17 -19.36 5.27 -1.99
C LYS A 17 -18.17 4.36 -2.24
N ASN A 18 -17.67 3.74 -1.18
CA ASN A 18 -16.67 2.67 -1.30
C ASN A 18 -17.36 1.39 -1.80
N GLN A 19 -16.91 0.87 -2.94
CA GLN A 19 -17.54 -0.30 -3.59
C GLN A 19 -17.30 -1.61 -2.83
N ARG A 20 -16.20 -1.69 -2.05
CA ARG A 20 -15.85 -2.91 -1.31
C ARG A 20 -16.54 -3.01 0.05
N THR A 21 -16.74 -1.88 0.73
CA THR A 21 -17.29 -1.85 2.09
C THR A 21 -18.73 -1.35 2.13
N GLY A 22 -19.22 -0.71 1.06
CA GLY A 22 -20.52 -0.06 1.04
C GLY A 22 -20.57 1.27 1.81
N ALA A 23 -19.48 1.69 2.45
CA ALA A 23 -19.43 2.95 3.21
C ALA A 23 -19.72 4.16 2.30
N ILE A 24 -20.52 5.10 2.80
CA ILE A 24 -21.02 6.25 2.05
C ILE A 24 -20.64 7.54 2.78
N TRP A 25 -20.17 8.51 2.00
CA TRP A 25 -19.93 9.89 2.44
C TRP A 25 -20.70 10.84 1.56
N ASN A 26 -21.34 11.82 2.18
CA ASN A 26 -22.17 12.82 1.49
C ASN A 26 -21.51 14.20 1.59
N PHE A 27 -21.40 14.87 0.48
CA PHE A 27 -20.84 16.21 0.34
C PHE A 27 -21.78 17.06 -0.50
N ASN A 28 -21.64 18.39 -0.41
CA ASN A 28 -22.28 19.35 -1.29
C ASN A 28 -21.22 20.19 -1.98
N THR A 29 -21.50 20.62 -3.21
CA THR A 29 -20.61 21.55 -3.89
C THR A 29 -20.71 22.95 -3.31
N SER A 30 -19.56 23.63 -3.23
CA SER A 30 -19.44 25.03 -2.81
C SER A 30 -20.03 26.00 -3.84
N GLY A 31 -19.97 27.32 -3.55
CA GLY A 31 -20.32 28.38 -4.49
C GLY A 31 -19.49 28.39 -5.78
N GLU A 32 -18.34 27.71 -5.79
CA GLU A 32 -17.46 27.52 -6.94
C GLU A 32 -17.66 26.18 -7.63
N GLY A 33 -18.71 25.42 -7.27
CA GLY A 33 -18.96 24.08 -7.80
C GLY A 33 -17.95 23.01 -7.39
N LEU A 34 -17.14 23.27 -6.34
CA LEU A 34 -16.12 22.36 -5.84
C LEU A 34 -16.64 21.54 -4.67
N PHE A 35 -16.20 20.30 -4.55
CA PHE A 35 -16.35 19.48 -3.34
C PHE A 35 -15.01 18.91 -2.94
N VAL A 36 -14.83 18.68 -1.65
CA VAL A 36 -13.63 18.05 -1.10
C VAL A 36 -14.06 16.87 -0.22
N ALA A 37 -13.53 15.70 -0.50
CA ALA A 37 -13.71 14.49 0.29
C ALA A 37 -12.39 14.18 1.01
N PRO A 38 -12.16 14.70 2.23
CA PRO A 38 -10.92 14.49 2.97
C PRO A 38 -10.91 13.09 3.60
N VAL A 39 -9.72 12.52 3.75
CA VAL A 39 -9.45 11.32 4.57
C VAL A 39 -10.32 10.10 4.19
N LEU A 40 -10.33 9.75 2.91
CA LEU A 40 -10.94 8.49 2.47
C LEU A 40 -9.92 7.35 2.58
N PRO A 41 -10.31 6.15 3.07
CA PRO A 41 -9.46 4.97 3.03
C PRO A 41 -9.07 4.58 1.61
N VAL A 42 -7.95 3.88 1.43
CA VAL A 42 -7.59 3.31 0.12
C VAL A 42 -8.65 2.32 -0.36
N GLY A 43 -8.96 2.34 -1.66
CA GLY A 43 -10.00 1.47 -2.21
C GLY A 43 -10.58 1.98 -3.52
N THR A 44 -11.60 1.27 -3.99
CA THR A 44 -12.33 1.61 -5.22
C THR A 44 -13.64 2.29 -4.86
N TYR A 45 -13.92 3.40 -5.50
CA TYR A 45 -15.05 4.28 -5.21
C TYR A 45 -15.93 4.50 -6.41
N SER A 46 -17.21 4.74 -6.15
CA SER A 46 -18.14 5.40 -7.06
C SER A 46 -18.48 6.77 -6.53
N VAL A 47 -18.53 7.76 -7.43
CA VAL A 47 -18.90 9.14 -7.13
C VAL A 47 -20.15 9.46 -7.90
N THR A 48 -21.21 9.86 -7.21
CA THR A 48 -22.49 10.25 -7.82
C THR A 48 -22.76 11.71 -7.52
N ALA A 49 -22.98 12.52 -8.54
CA ALA A 49 -23.44 13.90 -8.38
C ALA A 49 -24.88 14.03 -8.87
N SER A 50 -25.68 14.79 -8.15
CA SER A 50 -27.08 15.03 -8.46
C SER A 50 -27.55 16.40 -8.00
N THR A 51 -28.41 17.03 -8.79
CA THR A 51 -29.08 18.30 -8.43
C THR A 51 -30.38 18.40 -9.22
N ASN A 52 -31.32 19.24 -8.76
CA ASN A 52 -32.60 19.42 -9.42
C ASN A 52 -32.42 20.06 -10.80
N GLY A 53 -33.17 19.53 -11.79
CA GLY A 53 -33.10 20.00 -13.18
C GLY A 53 -32.00 19.36 -14.02
N PHE A 54 -31.22 18.45 -13.43
CA PHE A 54 -30.15 17.71 -14.10
C PHE A 54 -30.30 16.20 -13.85
N LYS A 55 -29.80 15.42 -14.82
CA LYS A 55 -29.68 13.97 -14.68
C LYS A 55 -28.59 13.65 -13.66
N SER A 56 -28.81 12.62 -12.83
CA SER A 56 -27.76 12.16 -11.92
C SER A 56 -26.64 11.48 -12.71
N ARG A 57 -25.39 11.84 -12.41
CA ARG A 57 -24.20 11.23 -13.02
C ARG A 57 -23.43 10.43 -11.98
N THR A 58 -23.15 9.17 -12.29
CA THR A 58 -22.30 8.31 -11.48
C THR A 58 -21.05 7.96 -12.29
N VAL A 59 -19.92 8.12 -11.67
CA VAL A 59 -18.63 7.62 -12.18
C VAL A 59 -18.16 6.53 -11.24
N GLU A 60 -17.88 5.35 -11.80
CA GLU A 60 -17.50 4.14 -11.06
C GLU A 60 -16.03 3.81 -11.25
N ASN A 61 -15.50 2.94 -10.37
CA ASN A 61 -14.14 2.40 -10.44
C ASN A 61 -13.00 3.41 -10.27
N TYR A 62 -13.23 4.52 -9.57
CA TYR A 62 -12.15 5.36 -9.12
C TYR A 62 -11.32 4.62 -8.06
N THR A 63 -10.07 4.30 -8.39
CA THR A 63 -9.14 3.67 -7.44
C THR A 63 -8.35 4.75 -6.72
N LEU A 64 -8.60 4.89 -5.42
CA LEU A 64 -7.83 5.75 -4.53
C LEU A 64 -6.73 4.90 -3.87
N ARG A 65 -5.48 5.23 -4.12
CA ARG A 65 -4.30 4.58 -3.57
C ARG A 65 -3.75 5.40 -2.39
N VAL A 66 -2.77 4.85 -1.69
CA VAL A 66 -2.15 5.52 -0.56
C VAL A 66 -1.61 6.89 -0.97
N SER A 67 -2.03 7.92 -0.22
CA SER A 67 -1.66 9.33 -0.41
C SER A 67 -1.98 9.92 -1.79
N ASP A 68 -2.87 9.31 -2.58
CA ASP A 68 -3.35 9.90 -3.83
C ASP A 68 -4.23 11.12 -3.54
N ARG A 69 -4.15 12.10 -4.44
CA ARG A 69 -5.06 13.25 -4.54
C ARG A 69 -5.72 13.20 -5.90
N LEU A 70 -6.94 12.65 -5.96
CA LEU A 70 -7.68 12.50 -7.20
C LEU A 70 -8.54 13.73 -7.47
N ARG A 71 -8.49 14.23 -8.69
CA ARG A 71 -9.41 15.23 -9.21
C ARG A 71 -10.50 14.54 -10.00
N VAL A 72 -11.76 14.73 -9.57
CA VAL A 72 -12.93 14.17 -10.23
C VAL A 72 -13.74 15.29 -10.84
N GLU A 73 -13.83 15.32 -12.16
CA GLU A 73 -14.63 16.28 -12.92
C GLU A 73 -15.94 15.62 -13.36
N MET A 74 -17.06 16.30 -13.08
CA MET A 74 -18.39 15.78 -13.41
C MET A 74 -19.19 16.86 -14.13
N THR A 75 -19.64 16.54 -15.34
CA THR A 75 -20.56 17.39 -16.11
C THR A 75 -21.94 16.77 -16.03
N LEU A 76 -22.93 17.51 -15.51
CA LEU A 76 -24.32 17.06 -15.40
C LEU A 76 -25.12 17.58 -16.59
N GLU A 77 -25.88 16.69 -17.26
CA GLU A 77 -26.77 17.03 -18.35
C GLU A 77 -28.14 17.49 -17.83
N PRO A 78 -28.79 18.47 -18.44
CA PRO A 78 -30.18 18.82 -18.11
C PRO A 78 -31.11 17.63 -18.29
N GLY A 79 -32.06 17.46 -17.36
CA GLY A 79 -33.02 16.36 -17.37
C GLY A 79 -33.60 16.07 -16.02
N ALA A 80 -34.38 14.98 -15.91
CA ALA A 80 -34.93 14.57 -14.63
C ALA A 80 -33.87 13.94 -13.74
N ILE A 81 -33.87 14.23 -12.46
CA ILE A 81 -32.91 13.70 -11.47
C ILE A 81 -32.99 12.15 -11.36
N THR A 82 -34.10 11.57 -11.77
CA THR A 82 -34.30 10.10 -11.81
C THR A 82 -33.58 9.44 -12.98
N GLU A 83 -33.19 10.20 -14.00
CA GLU A 83 -32.36 9.70 -15.09
C GLU A 83 -30.89 9.62 -14.62
N ARG A 84 -30.26 8.47 -14.87
CA ARG A 84 -28.90 8.19 -14.42
C ARG A 84 -27.98 7.91 -15.58
N VAL A 85 -26.85 8.58 -15.60
CA VAL A 85 -25.74 8.32 -16.53
C VAL A 85 -24.60 7.69 -15.72
N THR A 86 -24.24 6.45 -16.07
CA THR A 86 -23.10 5.76 -15.42
C THR A 86 -21.93 5.71 -16.40
N VAL A 87 -20.77 6.14 -15.92
CA VAL A 87 -19.51 6.15 -16.70
C VAL A 87 -18.46 5.41 -15.87
N THR A 88 -17.65 4.60 -16.52
CA THR A 88 -16.47 4.02 -15.88
C THR A 88 -15.39 5.09 -15.76
N GLY A 89 -14.94 5.35 -14.55
CA GLY A 89 -13.82 6.25 -14.30
C GLY A 89 -12.51 5.57 -14.70
N GLU A 90 -11.68 6.29 -15.43
CA GLU A 90 -10.28 5.89 -15.61
C GLU A 90 -9.44 6.65 -14.58
N THR A 91 -8.74 5.91 -13.72
CA THR A 91 -7.76 6.53 -12.84
C THR A 91 -6.57 6.94 -13.70
N PRO A 92 -6.17 8.22 -13.72
CA PRO A 92 -5.03 8.65 -14.50
C PRO A 92 -3.79 7.84 -14.13
N LEU A 93 -3.08 7.31 -15.12
CA LEU A 93 -1.81 6.59 -14.93
C LEU A 93 -0.69 7.52 -14.44
N VAL A 94 -0.85 8.82 -14.68
CA VAL A 94 0.11 9.84 -14.29
C VAL A 94 -0.51 10.72 -13.21
N GLU A 95 0.17 10.84 -12.09
CA GLU A 95 -0.21 11.72 -10.98
C GLU A 95 0.17 13.16 -11.34
N THR A 96 -0.81 13.96 -11.71
CA THR A 96 -0.60 15.37 -12.11
C THR A 96 -0.77 16.35 -10.95
N ALA A 97 -1.30 15.89 -9.82
CA ALA A 97 -1.59 16.72 -8.65
C ALA A 97 -0.44 16.76 -7.62
N SER A 98 0.62 15.98 -7.82
CA SER A 98 1.76 15.90 -6.92
C SER A 98 3.08 16.00 -7.68
N THR A 99 4.04 16.74 -7.11
CA THR A 99 5.43 16.80 -7.60
C THR A 99 6.35 15.80 -6.89
N THR A 100 5.79 14.95 -6.04
CA THR A 100 6.54 13.97 -5.25
C THR A 100 7.12 12.90 -6.16
N LEU A 101 8.42 12.70 -6.09
CA LEU A 101 9.10 11.61 -6.79
C LEU A 101 9.13 10.36 -5.90
N GLY A 102 8.77 9.24 -6.49
CA GLY A 102 8.71 7.97 -5.76
C GLY A 102 8.07 6.88 -6.59
N GLY A 103 7.58 5.87 -5.92
CA GLY A 103 6.88 4.75 -6.57
C GLY A 103 5.86 4.11 -5.66
N LEU A 104 4.92 3.44 -6.29
CA LEU A 104 3.89 2.64 -5.62
C LEU A 104 4.13 1.17 -5.92
N VAL A 105 4.07 0.34 -4.88
CA VAL A 105 4.05 -1.12 -5.00
C VAL A 105 2.68 -1.60 -4.53
N GLY A 106 1.90 -2.06 -5.49
CA GLY A 106 0.54 -2.55 -5.23
C GLY A 106 0.50 -4.02 -4.88
N THR A 107 -0.70 -4.51 -4.55
CA THR A 107 -0.95 -5.89 -4.12
C THR A 107 -0.45 -6.94 -5.13
N GLN A 108 -0.58 -6.68 -6.43
CA GLN A 108 -0.12 -7.61 -7.46
C GLN A 108 1.39 -7.79 -7.41
N GLN A 109 2.15 -6.70 -7.36
CA GLN A 109 3.61 -6.74 -7.27
C GLN A 109 4.08 -7.39 -5.96
N LEU A 110 3.37 -7.13 -4.83
CA LEU A 110 3.64 -7.76 -3.55
C LEU A 110 3.53 -9.28 -3.60
N ASN A 111 2.56 -9.80 -4.35
CA ASN A 111 2.28 -11.23 -4.41
C ASN A 111 3.10 -11.96 -5.46
N GLU A 112 3.42 -11.31 -6.60
CA GLU A 112 4.02 -11.96 -7.76
C GLU A 112 5.55 -11.85 -7.80
N LEU A 113 6.13 -10.80 -7.18
CA LEU A 113 7.58 -10.64 -7.18
C LEU A 113 8.25 -11.61 -6.20
N PRO A 114 9.31 -12.33 -6.65
CA PRO A 114 10.02 -13.27 -5.80
C PRO A 114 10.82 -12.52 -4.72
N LEU A 115 10.44 -12.72 -3.46
CA LEU A 115 11.12 -12.12 -2.31
C LEU A 115 11.94 -13.17 -1.58
N ASN A 116 13.24 -12.97 -1.44
CA ASN A 116 14.08 -13.85 -0.64
C ASN A 116 13.75 -13.68 0.85
N GLY A 117 13.20 -14.74 1.47
CA GLY A 117 12.75 -14.72 2.85
C GLY A 117 11.56 -13.79 3.11
N ARG A 118 10.77 -13.45 2.07
CA ARG A 118 9.58 -12.57 2.15
C ARG A 118 9.89 -11.21 2.79
N ASN A 119 11.04 -10.66 2.47
CA ASN A 119 11.45 -9.36 2.97
C ASN A 119 10.92 -8.24 2.07
N LEU A 120 9.97 -7.45 2.60
CA LEU A 120 9.32 -6.34 1.89
C LEU A 120 10.32 -5.26 1.44
N THR A 121 11.43 -5.09 2.17
CA THR A 121 12.41 -4.05 1.82
C THR A 121 13.09 -4.32 0.47
N GLN A 122 13.12 -5.57 0.01
CA GLN A 122 13.64 -5.90 -1.32
C GLN A 122 12.82 -5.27 -2.45
N LEU A 123 11.55 -5.01 -2.23
CA LEU A 123 10.69 -4.32 -3.20
C LEU A 123 11.05 -2.83 -3.35
N LEU A 124 11.81 -2.26 -2.43
CA LEU A 124 12.33 -0.90 -2.62
C LEU A 124 13.23 -0.83 -3.87
N ALA A 125 13.93 -1.92 -4.22
CA ALA A 125 14.80 -1.96 -5.39
C ALA A 125 14.08 -1.77 -6.74
N VAL A 126 12.75 -1.92 -6.80
CA VAL A 126 11.98 -1.63 -8.02
C VAL A 126 11.60 -0.15 -8.14
N ILE A 127 11.92 0.65 -7.12
CA ILE A 127 11.59 2.08 -7.08
C ILE A 127 12.79 2.89 -7.58
N PRO A 128 12.59 3.88 -8.46
CA PRO A 128 13.65 4.80 -8.85
C PRO A 128 14.31 5.50 -7.65
N GLY A 129 15.63 5.55 -7.61
CA GLY A 129 16.39 6.14 -6.51
C GLY A 129 16.68 5.18 -5.34
N ALA A 130 16.14 3.96 -5.35
CA ALA A 130 16.50 2.94 -4.38
C ALA A 130 17.60 2.02 -4.92
N MET A 131 18.50 1.58 -4.05
CA MET A 131 19.63 0.71 -4.37
C MET A 131 19.75 -0.40 -3.33
N LEU A 132 20.19 -1.58 -3.77
CA LEU A 132 20.61 -2.67 -2.89
C LEU A 132 22.08 -2.43 -2.50
N LEU A 133 22.35 -2.30 -1.19
CA LEU A 133 23.70 -2.14 -0.65
C LEU A 133 24.17 -3.47 -0.08
N GLY A 134 25.19 -4.07 -0.70
CA GLY A 134 26.00 -5.16 -0.15
C GLY A 134 25.24 -6.28 0.57
N GLY A 135 24.46 -7.08 -0.14
CA GLY A 135 23.66 -8.17 0.43
C GLY A 135 22.15 -7.92 0.30
N SER A 136 21.37 -8.97 0.47
CA SER A 136 19.90 -8.94 0.22
C SER A 136 19.08 -8.16 1.25
N THR A 137 19.69 -7.58 2.27
CA THR A 137 19.00 -6.99 3.43
C THR A 137 19.24 -5.49 3.62
N GLN A 138 20.27 -4.94 2.99
CA GLN A 138 20.57 -3.52 3.09
C GLN A 138 20.13 -2.81 1.81
N GLN A 139 19.24 -1.86 1.94
CA GLN A 139 18.80 -0.98 0.86
C GLN A 139 19.10 0.46 1.23
N SER A 140 19.16 1.31 0.22
CA SER A 140 19.18 2.75 0.40
C SER A 140 18.15 3.41 -0.52
N VAL A 141 17.63 4.52 -0.09
CA VAL A 141 16.85 5.42 -0.93
C VAL A 141 17.60 6.75 -0.97
N ASN A 142 17.92 7.21 -2.16
CA ASN A 142 18.75 8.42 -2.38
C ASN A 142 20.06 8.43 -1.57
N GLY A 143 20.72 7.29 -1.45
CA GLY A 143 21.96 7.15 -0.70
C GLY A 143 21.82 7.04 0.83
N ALA A 144 20.62 7.27 1.38
CA ALA A 144 20.37 7.06 2.80
C ALA A 144 19.99 5.60 3.06
N SER A 145 20.67 4.95 3.99
CA SER A 145 20.46 3.55 4.33
C SER A 145 19.18 3.33 5.12
N THR A 146 18.47 2.23 4.84
CA THR A 146 17.35 1.76 5.67
C THR A 146 17.81 1.29 7.06
N PHE A 147 19.11 1.12 7.25
CA PHE A 147 19.73 0.55 8.45
C PHE A 147 20.24 1.60 9.46
N ARG A 148 20.18 2.89 9.13
CA ARG A 148 20.76 3.91 9.98
C ARG A 148 19.79 4.42 11.03
N SER A 149 20.26 4.45 12.28
CA SER A 149 19.53 5.04 13.41
C SER A 149 19.40 6.57 13.34
N ASP A 150 20.03 7.21 12.35
CA ASP A 150 20.10 8.66 12.18
C ASP A 150 19.03 9.22 11.22
N GLY A 151 17.95 8.48 10.98
CA GLY A 151 16.83 8.96 10.15
C GLY A 151 17.02 8.72 8.64
N GLY A 152 17.66 7.64 8.25
CA GLY A 152 17.90 7.30 6.83
C GLY A 152 16.60 7.21 6.02
N VAL A 153 15.88 6.11 6.10
CA VAL A 153 14.56 5.92 5.49
C VAL A 153 13.53 5.73 6.59
N ARG A 154 12.46 6.52 6.55
CA ARG A 154 11.38 6.43 7.52
C ARG A 154 10.31 5.47 7.05
N PHE A 155 9.85 4.60 7.96
CA PHE A 155 8.73 3.69 7.71
C PHE A 155 7.51 4.11 8.51
N LEU A 156 6.37 4.16 7.83
CA LEU A 156 5.05 4.38 8.44
C LEU A 156 4.18 3.16 8.17
N LEU A 157 3.45 2.71 9.17
CA LEU A 157 2.44 1.66 9.05
C LEU A 157 1.08 2.24 9.43
N ASP A 158 0.16 2.29 8.47
CA ASP A 158 -1.15 2.92 8.62
C ASP A 158 -1.07 4.36 9.19
N GLY A 159 -0.03 5.10 8.77
CA GLY A 159 0.25 6.46 9.22
C GLY A 159 0.99 6.58 10.56
N ALA A 160 1.12 5.49 11.32
CA ALA A 160 1.92 5.47 12.54
C ALA A 160 3.40 5.25 12.24
N ASP A 161 4.28 5.91 12.99
CA ASP A 161 5.72 5.72 12.85
C ASP A 161 6.11 4.29 13.24
N ALA A 162 6.63 3.57 12.28
CA ALA A 162 7.10 2.21 12.41
C ALA A 162 8.64 2.12 12.35
N SER A 163 9.32 3.25 12.20
CA SER A 163 10.76 3.36 12.27
C SER A 163 11.23 3.22 13.72
N ARG A 164 12.21 2.36 13.96
CA ARG A 164 12.90 2.34 15.26
C ARG A 164 14.27 2.94 15.11
N VAL A 165 14.70 3.61 16.16
CA VAL A 165 16.04 4.21 16.27
C VAL A 165 17.13 3.15 16.11
N ASP A 166 16.84 1.90 16.52
CA ASP A 166 17.83 0.82 16.56
C ASP A 166 17.59 -0.31 15.57
N PHE A 167 16.38 -0.43 14.97
CA PHE A 167 16.04 -1.59 14.12
C PHE A 167 14.96 -1.25 13.10
N ASP A 168 15.16 -1.68 11.87
CA ASP A 168 14.14 -1.70 10.83
C ASP A 168 13.13 -2.83 11.12
N ILE A 169 11.84 -2.52 11.25
CA ILE A 169 10.78 -3.52 11.43
C ILE A 169 10.69 -4.51 10.26
N LEU A 170 11.17 -4.13 9.11
CA LEU A 170 11.14 -4.94 7.90
C LEU A 170 12.40 -5.80 7.75
N ASP A 171 13.42 -5.58 8.59
CA ASP A 171 14.64 -6.35 8.51
C ASP A 171 14.50 -7.74 9.11
N ASN A 172 14.84 -8.73 8.31
CA ASN A 172 14.91 -10.13 8.66
C ASN A 172 16.35 -10.58 8.94
N THR A 173 17.25 -9.66 9.26
CA THR A 173 18.66 -9.96 9.40
C THR A 173 18.94 -10.79 10.64
N TYR A 174 19.71 -11.82 10.43
CA TYR A 174 20.20 -12.76 11.43
C TYR A 174 20.92 -12.09 12.59
N GLY A 175 20.56 -12.50 13.80
CA GLY A 175 21.35 -12.26 15.00
C GLY A 175 20.89 -11.12 15.90
N SER A 176 19.99 -10.26 15.46
CA SER A 176 19.41 -9.21 16.29
C SER A 176 18.09 -9.63 16.89
N SER A 177 18.13 -10.46 17.92
CA SER A 177 16.94 -10.88 18.69
C SER A 177 16.38 -9.81 19.62
N LYS A 178 16.87 -8.57 19.50
CA LYS A 178 16.50 -7.48 20.40
C LYS A 178 15.41 -6.61 19.79
N GLY A 179 14.18 -6.96 20.07
CA GLY A 179 13.11 -5.99 20.23
C GLY A 179 12.38 -5.51 18.98
N ARG A 180 12.06 -6.38 18.02
CA ARG A 180 11.07 -6.05 16.97
C ARG A 180 9.69 -5.92 17.60
N ILE A 181 9.06 -4.77 17.51
CA ILE A 181 7.70 -4.59 18.02
C ILE A 181 6.68 -5.21 17.07
N THR A 182 6.86 -5.04 15.76
CA THR A 182 5.95 -5.62 14.76
C THR A 182 6.68 -5.85 13.44
N ARG A 183 6.58 -7.06 12.92
CA ARG A 183 6.99 -7.41 11.57
C ARG A 183 5.74 -7.50 10.73
N ALA A 184 5.55 -6.58 9.79
CA ALA A 184 4.46 -6.67 8.84
C ALA A 184 4.72 -7.85 7.88
N SER A 185 3.77 -8.79 7.81
CA SER A 185 3.78 -9.85 6.81
C SER A 185 3.47 -9.26 5.43
N VAL A 186 4.08 -9.78 4.38
CA VAL A 186 3.74 -9.43 2.99
C VAL A 186 2.24 -9.58 2.75
N ASP A 187 1.62 -10.65 3.28
CA ASP A 187 0.20 -10.90 3.12
C ASP A 187 -0.70 -9.94 3.90
N SER A 188 -0.17 -9.23 4.88
CA SER A 188 -0.92 -8.20 5.62
C SER A 188 -0.93 -6.85 4.91
N ILE A 189 -0.01 -6.60 3.98
CA ILE A 189 0.11 -5.31 3.31
C ILE A 189 -0.77 -5.28 2.05
N GLN A 190 -1.55 -4.24 1.90
CA GLN A 190 -2.35 -3.98 0.71
C GLN A 190 -1.50 -3.30 -0.37
N GLU A 191 -0.78 -2.26 0.01
CA GLU A 191 0.10 -1.51 -0.87
C GLU A 191 1.09 -0.68 -0.04
N PHE A 192 2.19 -0.26 -0.64
CA PHE A 192 3.04 0.75 -0.05
C PHE A 192 3.54 1.76 -1.09
N ARG A 193 3.73 2.97 -0.64
CA ARG A 193 4.29 4.05 -1.44
C ARG A 193 5.64 4.47 -0.87
N VAL A 194 6.59 4.65 -1.76
CA VAL A 194 7.92 5.19 -1.43
C VAL A 194 7.99 6.62 -1.93
N TYR A 195 8.30 7.54 -1.06
CA TYR A 195 8.60 8.93 -1.38
C TYR A 195 10.11 9.10 -1.35
N ALA A 196 10.72 9.23 -2.52
CA ALA A 196 12.16 9.37 -2.64
C ALA A 196 12.59 10.83 -2.52
N SER A 197 11.79 11.77 -3.02
CA SER A 197 12.08 13.21 -2.86
C SER A 197 10.82 14.07 -2.98
N SER A 198 10.93 15.34 -2.60
CA SER A 198 9.83 16.34 -2.68
C SER A 198 8.55 15.92 -1.95
N PHE A 199 8.69 15.12 -0.89
CA PHE A 199 7.54 14.71 -0.08
C PHE A 199 7.04 15.84 0.82
N SER A 200 5.77 15.78 1.19
CA SER A 200 5.10 16.78 2.04
C SER A 200 5.77 16.91 3.41
N ALA A 201 5.76 18.11 3.99
CA ALA A 201 6.28 18.40 5.33
C ALA A 201 5.61 17.58 6.45
N GLU A 202 4.46 16.97 6.20
CA GLU A 202 3.81 16.03 7.12
C GLU A 202 4.66 14.76 7.38
N PHE A 203 5.54 14.40 6.43
CA PHE A 203 6.46 13.28 6.54
C PHE A 203 7.86 13.73 6.97
N GLY A 204 8.02 14.28 8.17
CA GLY A 204 9.33 14.67 8.70
C GLY A 204 10.29 13.50 8.95
N GLN A 205 11.56 13.80 9.25
CA GLN A 205 12.59 12.87 9.74
C GLN A 205 13.09 11.77 8.76
N GLY A 206 12.81 11.84 7.46
CA GLY A 206 13.38 10.92 6.48
C GLY A 206 14.47 11.60 5.66
N LEU A 207 15.75 11.28 5.87
CA LEU A 207 16.86 11.87 5.09
C LEU A 207 16.90 11.37 3.64
N GLY A 208 16.56 10.09 3.42
CA GLY A 208 16.60 9.46 2.09
C GLY A 208 15.23 9.25 1.48
N GLY A 209 14.19 9.21 2.28
CA GLY A 209 12.83 8.97 1.82
C GLY A 209 11.90 8.46 2.92
N VAL A 210 10.65 8.32 2.54
CA VAL A 210 9.60 7.79 3.42
C VAL A 210 8.90 6.63 2.75
N VAL A 211 8.72 5.53 3.46
CA VAL A 211 7.95 4.35 3.03
C VAL A 211 6.67 4.29 3.84
N ASN A 212 5.54 4.49 3.19
CA ASN A 212 4.23 4.43 3.83
C ASN A 212 3.52 3.12 3.43
N LEU A 213 3.30 2.25 4.42
CA LEU A 213 2.66 0.95 4.26
C LEU A 213 1.21 1.03 4.73
N ILE A 214 0.31 0.44 3.95
CA ILE A 214 -1.10 0.31 4.32
C ILE A 214 -1.46 -1.16 4.44
N THR A 215 -2.07 -1.53 5.56
CA THR A 215 -2.51 -2.90 5.80
C THR A 215 -3.81 -3.20 5.07
N LYS A 216 -4.03 -4.49 4.76
CA LYS A 216 -5.30 -4.98 4.22
C LYS A 216 -6.40 -4.83 5.25
N SER A 217 -7.60 -4.58 4.79
CA SER A 217 -8.80 -4.51 5.61
C SER A 217 -9.86 -5.51 5.12
N GLY A 218 -10.82 -5.84 5.97
CA GLY A 218 -11.98 -6.61 5.57
C GLY A 218 -12.88 -5.85 4.58
N SER A 219 -13.75 -6.58 3.91
CA SER A 219 -14.71 -6.07 2.93
C SER A 219 -16.01 -6.85 3.01
N ASN A 220 -17.00 -6.51 2.16
CA ASN A 220 -18.28 -7.25 2.10
C ASN A 220 -18.16 -8.67 1.51
N SER A 221 -17.02 -9.02 0.92
CA SER A 221 -16.72 -10.36 0.44
C SER A 221 -15.68 -11.05 1.31
N LEU A 222 -15.89 -12.33 1.59
CA LEU A 222 -14.90 -13.15 2.26
C LEU A 222 -13.69 -13.35 1.34
N HIS A 223 -12.50 -13.12 1.85
CA HIS A 223 -11.24 -13.27 1.12
C HIS A 223 -10.13 -13.72 2.07
N GLY A 224 -9.13 -14.39 1.52
CA GLY A 224 -8.00 -14.85 2.31
C GLY A 224 -6.99 -15.59 1.46
N SER A 225 -5.86 -15.92 2.07
CA SER A 225 -4.78 -16.69 1.47
C SER A 225 -4.16 -17.61 2.51
N VAL A 226 -3.61 -18.72 2.04
CA VAL A 226 -2.79 -19.63 2.85
C VAL A 226 -1.53 -19.90 2.05
N PHE A 227 -0.38 -19.90 2.70
CA PHE A 227 0.90 -20.13 2.05
C PHE A 227 1.83 -20.98 2.90
N GLU A 228 2.72 -21.70 2.22
CA GLU A 228 3.86 -22.37 2.82
C GLU A 228 5.06 -22.27 1.87
N TYR A 229 6.19 -21.80 2.41
CA TYR A 229 7.47 -21.74 1.72
C TYR A 229 8.48 -22.61 2.46
N PHE A 230 9.00 -23.59 1.76
CA PHE A 230 9.96 -24.55 2.29
C PHE A 230 11.30 -24.39 1.56
N ARG A 231 12.38 -24.28 2.31
CA ARG A 231 13.74 -24.31 1.78
C ARG A 231 14.60 -25.29 2.58
N ASN A 232 15.32 -26.12 1.89
CA ASN A 232 16.16 -27.15 2.50
C ASN A 232 17.52 -27.21 1.76
N GLU A 233 18.59 -27.41 2.53
CA GLU A 233 19.93 -27.55 2.01
C GLU A 233 20.06 -28.67 0.95
N LYS A 234 19.22 -29.70 1.01
CA LYS A 234 19.23 -30.80 0.02
C LYS A 234 18.71 -30.38 -1.36
N MET A 235 17.91 -29.30 -1.41
CA MET A 235 17.33 -28.76 -2.66
C MET A 235 18.19 -27.63 -3.25
N ASP A 236 19.14 -27.10 -2.50
CA ASP A 236 20.06 -26.05 -2.93
C ASP A 236 21.39 -26.65 -3.44
N THR A 237 22.08 -25.97 -4.33
CA THR A 237 23.46 -26.28 -4.69
C THR A 237 24.44 -25.70 -3.68
N ARG A 238 25.62 -26.30 -3.60
CA ARG A 238 26.73 -25.74 -2.82
C ARG A 238 27.27 -24.47 -3.49
N ASN A 239 27.57 -23.45 -2.71
CA ASN A 239 28.28 -22.28 -3.22
C ASN A 239 29.64 -22.72 -3.78
N TYR A 240 30.01 -22.26 -4.99
CA TYR A 240 31.24 -22.59 -5.68
C TYR A 240 32.50 -22.28 -4.84
N PHE A 241 32.48 -21.18 -4.12
CA PHE A 241 33.62 -20.75 -3.28
C PHE A 241 33.69 -21.46 -1.91
N ASN A 242 32.68 -22.25 -1.56
CA ASN A 242 32.70 -23.00 -0.31
C ASN A 242 33.29 -24.39 -0.53
N THR A 243 34.56 -24.59 -0.10
CA THR A 243 35.27 -25.87 -0.21
C THR A 243 34.90 -26.87 0.90
N GLY A 244 34.29 -26.42 1.99
CA GLY A 244 33.89 -27.24 3.12
C GLY A 244 32.61 -28.04 2.92
N LEU A 245 32.15 -28.70 3.97
CA LEU A 245 30.87 -29.39 4.00
C LEU A 245 29.74 -28.38 3.81
N LYS A 246 28.70 -28.76 3.08
CA LYS A 246 27.52 -27.94 2.89
C LYS A 246 26.84 -27.71 4.24
N PRO A 247 26.66 -26.43 4.69
CA PRO A 247 26.03 -26.14 5.97
C PRO A 247 24.55 -26.58 5.93
N GLN A 248 24.08 -27.08 7.04
CA GLN A 248 22.65 -27.38 7.17
C GLN A 248 21.84 -26.10 7.14
N PHE A 249 20.82 -26.08 6.28
CA PHE A 249 19.87 -24.98 6.20
C PHE A 249 18.46 -25.50 5.98
N ARG A 250 17.56 -25.19 6.90
CA ARG A 250 16.14 -25.51 6.80
C ARG A 250 15.33 -24.28 7.17
N LEU A 251 14.48 -23.84 6.27
CA LEU A 251 13.56 -22.73 6.49
C LEU A 251 12.15 -23.21 6.15
N ASN A 252 11.25 -23.08 7.10
CA ASN A 252 9.81 -23.19 6.89
C ASN A 252 9.17 -21.85 7.26
N GLN A 253 8.47 -21.27 6.30
CA GLN A 253 7.72 -20.05 6.47
C GLN A 253 6.29 -20.32 6.01
N PHE A 254 5.35 -20.23 6.92
CA PHE A 254 3.96 -20.57 6.68
C PHE A 254 3.04 -19.56 7.32
N GLY A 255 1.85 -19.44 6.76
CA GLY A 255 0.89 -18.50 7.28
C GLY A 255 -0.37 -18.41 6.46
N GLY A 256 -1.15 -17.42 6.77
CA GLY A 256 -2.36 -17.11 6.03
C GLY A 256 -3.02 -15.83 6.50
N SER A 257 -3.93 -15.36 5.70
CA SER A 257 -4.76 -14.21 6.00
C SER A 257 -6.22 -14.54 5.75
N ALA A 258 -7.11 -13.90 6.49
CA ALA A 258 -8.55 -13.97 6.29
C ALA A 258 -9.19 -12.62 6.59
N GLY A 259 -10.12 -12.20 5.74
CA GLY A 259 -10.87 -10.98 5.92
C GLY A 259 -12.27 -11.09 5.34
N GLY A 260 -13.19 -10.32 5.88
CA GLY A 260 -14.58 -10.34 5.46
C GLY A 260 -15.49 -9.52 6.35
N PRO A 261 -16.82 -9.60 6.13
CA PRO A 261 -17.79 -8.91 6.94
C PRO A 261 -18.15 -9.74 8.19
N ILE A 262 -18.19 -9.08 9.35
CA ILE A 262 -18.93 -9.57 10.52
C ILE A 262 -20.41 -9.13 10.37
N ILE A 263 -20.61 -7.86 9.99
CA ILE A 263 -21.92 -7.31 9.63
C ILE A 263 -21.73 -6.58 8.30
N LYS A 264 -22.46 -6.99 7.27
CA LYS A 264 -22.38 -6.36 5.93
C LYS A 264 -22.56 -4.84 6.02
N ASP A 265 -21.77 -4.12 5.25
CA ASP A 265 -21.74 -2.66 5.13
C ASP A 265 -21.38 -1.89 6.42
N ARG A 266 -21.07 -2.59 7.54
CA ARG A 266 -20.86 -1.93 8.83
C ARG A 266 -19.61 -2.38 9.59
N LEU A 267 -19.42 -3.69 9.73
CA LEU A 267 -18.34 -4.21 10.57
C LEU A 267 -17.57 -5.29 9.83
N PHE A 268 -16.29 -5.11 9.74
CA PHE A 268 -15.38 -5.99 9.01
C PHE A 268 -14.27 -6.48 9.93
N PHE A 269 -13.67 -7.59 9.55
CA PHE A 269 -12.46 -8.09 10.18
C PHE A 269 -11.39 -8.38 9.13
N PHE A 270 -10.15 -8.30 9.55
CA PHE A 270 -9.00 -8.84 8.84
C PHE A 270 -8.02 -9.40 9.88
N ALA A 271 -7.55 -10.61 9.64
CA ALA A 271 -6.56 -11.28 10.47
C ALA A 271 -5.44 -11.85 9.59
N ASN A 272 -4.22 -11.80 10.10
CA ASN A 272 -3.06 -12.38 9.44
C ASN A 272 -2.18 -13.09 10.49
N TYR A 273 -1.64 -14.23 10.09
CA TYR A 273 -0.66 -14.96 10.86
C TYR A 273 0.48 -15.43 9.97
N GLU A 274 1.72 -15.24 10.40
CA GLU A 274 2.91 -15.76 9.76
C GLU A 274 3.86 -16.35 10.79
N GLY A 275 4.26 -17.61 10.56
CA GLY A 275 5.23 -18.34 11.34
C GLY A 275 6.50 -18.61 10.55
N VAL A 276 7.66 -18.39 11.17
CA VAL A 276 8.97 -18.71 10.57
C VAL A 276 9.73 -19.65 11.48
N ARG A 277 10.14 -20.80 10.93
CA ARG A 277 11.02 -21.76 11.62
C ARG A 277 12.27 -21.95 10.80
N GLN A 278 13.39 -21.58 11.37
CA GLN A 278 14.69 -21.69 10.71
C GLN A 278 15.67 -22.44 11.57
N ARG A 279 16.43 -23.34 10.92
CA ARG A 279 17.58 -24.03 11.48
C ARG A 279 18.76 -23.84 10.54
N MET A 280 19.85 -23.32 11.08
CA MET A 280 21.07 -23.08 10.33
C MET A 280 22.26 -23.66 11.08
N GLY A 281 23.07 -24.44 10.39
CA GLY A 281 24.36 -24.88 10.90
C GLY A 281 25.39 -23.75 10.81
N VAL A 282 26.15 -23.53 11.86
CA VAL A 282 27.27 -22.60 11.86
C VAL A 282 28.50 -23.37 11.38
N THR A 283 29.06 -23.00 10.24
CA THR A 283 30.39 -23.45 9.84
C THR A 283 31.43 -22.62 10.59
N GLN A 284 32.09 -23.21 11.56
CA GLN A 284 33.33 -22.64 12.08
C GLN A 284 34.43 -22.89 11.03
N ASN A 285 34.91 -21.86 10.40
CA ASN A 285 36.16 -21.90 9.68
C ASN A 285 37.29 -21.84 10.72
N THR A 286 37.88 -22.99 10.99
CA THR A 286 39.16 -23.10 11.69
C THR A 286 40.30 -22.78 10.73
#